data_43967bb70d8e1bfc2684461cd843a478
#
_entry.id   43967bb70d8e1bfc2684461cd843a478
#
_cell.length_a   1.000
_cell.length_b   1.000
_cell.length_c   1.000
_cell.angle_alpha   90.00
_cell.angle_beta   90.00
_cell.angle_gamma   90.00
#
_symmetry.space_group_name_H-M   'P 1'
#
loop_
_entity.id
_entity.type
_entity.pdbx_description
1 polymer ?
#
loop_
_entity_poly.entity_id
_entity_poly.type
_entity_poly.pdbx_seq_one_letter_code
_entity_poly.pdbx_strand_id
1 'polypeptide(L)'
;MRAFRNVSKGVQGSLKSLYSALDNKTNESIEDWQCVAITVFDHWLTREEFEQYFTNRSLDQQADIDLRWHLFHRPLAEDVSCYQYKYRSVSRLIFKEPRNSSLFVRRLSRFSVTDADALQLVIPEYRAVFVQGYDDTCSLYFECRESVKPLLHEIRKLGMYTLERI
;
A
#
# COMPACT_ATOMS: atom_id res chain seq x y z
N MET A 1 -18.87 5.89 8.99
CA MET A 1 -17.88 5.99 10.08
C MET A 1 -16.48 6.14 9.46
N ARG A 2 -15.62 7.05 9.95
CA ARG A 2 -14.27 7.25 9.40
C ARG A 2 -13.35 6.10 9.84
N ALA A 3 -12.62 5.48 8.92
CA ALA A 3 -11.71 4.36 9.19
C ALA A 3 -10.47 4.76 10.02
N PHE A 4 -10.06 6.03 9.96
CA PHE A 4 -8.83 6.54 10.60
C PHE A 4 -9.13 7.67 11.58
N ARG A 5 -8.27 7.79 12.63
CA ARG A 5 -8.25 8.89 13.58
C ARG A 5 -6.85 9.53 13.64
N ASN A 6 -6.74 10.73 14.17
CA ASN A 6 -5.45 11.38 14.32
C ASN A 6 -4.61 10.64 15.37
N VAL A 7 -3.32 10.51 15.10
CA VAL A 7 -2.35 10.03 16.09
C VAL A 7 -2.05 11.11 17.15
N SER A 8 -1.45 10.73 18.28
CA SER A 8 -0.97 11.67 19.28
C SER A 8 0.14 12.58 18.72
N LYS A 9 0.40 13.73 19.37
CA LYS A 9 1.47 14.65 18.96
C LYS A 9 2.86 13.98 18.96
N GLY A 10 3.13 13.12 19.96
CA GLY A 10 4.40 12.39 20.05
C GLY A 10 4.59 11.44 18.87
N VAL A 11 3.57 10.59 18.56
CA VAL A 11 3.61 9.69 17.41
C VAL A 11 3.73 10.45 16.09
N GLN A 12 3.01 11.59 15.96
CA GLN A 12 3.12 12.46 14.78
C GLN A 12 4.56 12.95 14.58
N GLY A 13 5.24 13.36 15.65
CA GLY A 13 6.64 13.82 15.61
C GLY A 13 7.61 12.70 15.24
N SER A 14 7.47 11.52 15.85
CA SER A 14 8.31 10.35 15.56
C SER A 14 8.16 9.90 14.11
N LEU A 15 6.92 9.81 13.59
CA LEU A 15 6.68 9.43 12.20
C LEU A 15 7.22 10.46 11.20
N LYS A 16 7.12 11.76 11.49
CA LYS A 16 7.72 12.80 10.66
C LYS A 16 9.24 12.68 10.60
N SER A 17 9.89 12.41 11.73
CA SER A 17 11.32 12.19 11.76
C SER A 17 11.74 10.95 10.96
N LEU A 18 10.99 9.84 11.12
CA LEU A 18 11.27 8.57 10.43
C LEU A 18 11.06 8.66 8.92
N TYR A 19 10.08 9.43 8.49
CA TYR A 19 9.69 9.61 7.08
C TYR A 19 9.90 11.06 6.61
N SER A 20 11.03 11.66 6.96
CA SER A 20 11.37 13.04 6.56
C SER A 20 11.40 13.22 5.03
N ALA A 21 11.69 12.16 4.29
CA ALA A 21 11.57 12.12 2.85
C ALA A 21 10.17 12.46 2.32
N LEU A 22 9.11 12.29 3.13
CA LEU A 22 7.74 12.65 2.75
C LEU A 22 7.38 14.12 3.08
N ASP A 23 8.26 14.91 3.70
CA ASP A 23 7.93 16.27 4.15
C ASP A 23 7.62 17.25 3.00
N ASN A 24 8.10 16.96 1.79
CA ASN A 24 7.76 17.71 0.58
C ASN A 24 6.77 16.91 -0.28
N LYS A 25 5.66 17.53 -0.67
CA LYS A 25 4.66 16.94 -1.58
C LYS A 25 5.21 16.66 -2.99
N THR A 26 6.39 17.17 -3.33
CA THR A 26 7.12 16.78 -4.53
C THR A 26 7.61 15.35 -4.33
N ASN A 27 7.16 14.44 -5.18
CA ASN A 27 7.51 13.01 -5.14
C ASN A 27 9.02 12.72 -5.28
N GLU A 28 9.83 13.76 -5.51
CA GLU A 28 11.29 13.68 -5.69
C GLU A 28 12.01 12.98 -4.53
N SER A 29 11.43 13.01 -3.33
CA SER A 29 12.08 12.47 -2.13
C SER A 29 11.94 10.96 -1.93
N ILE A 30 10.97 10.30 -2.58
CA ILE A 30 10.83 8.83 -2.60
C ILE A 30 11.23 8.24 -3.96
N GLU A 31 11.60 9.05 -4.95
CA GLU A 31 12.10 8.57 -6.25
C GLU A 31 13.41 7.78 -6.11
N ASP A 32 14.23 8.13 -5.10
CA ASP A 32 15.47 7.40 -4.78
C ASP A 32 15.22 6.08 -4.01
N TRP A 33 14.00 5.84 -3.54
CA TRP A 33 13.67 4.60 -2.84
C TRP A 33 13.47 3.47 -3.85
N GLN A 34 13.88 2.26 -3.46
CA GLN A 34 13.54 1.07 -4.22
C GLN A 34 12.02 0.89 -4.23
N CYS A 35 11.49 0.43 -5.35
CA CYS A 35 10.05 0.20 -5.50
C CYS A 35 9.79 -1.16 -6.12
N VAL A 36 8.84 -1.90 -5.55
CA VAL A 36 8.24 -3.08 -6.18
C VAL A 36 6.74 -2.90 -6.30
N ALA A 37 6.18 -3.44 -7.37
CA ALA A 37 4.74 -3.60 -7.49
C ALA A 37 4.33 -4.92 -6.83
N ILE A 38 3.32 -4.88 -5.96
CA ILE A 38 2.65 -6.05 -5.40
C ILE A 38 1.42 -6.27 -6.26
N THR A 39 1.30 -7.45 -6.87
CA THR A 39 0.24 -7.73 -7.83
C THR A 39 -0.15 -9.22 -7.85
N VAL A 40 -1.25 -9.53 -8.50
CA VAL A 40 -1.69 -10.90 -8.77
C VAL A 40 -1.13 -11.45 -10.09
N PHE A 41 -0.42 -10.63 -10.86
CA PHE A 41 0.18 -10.99 -12.14
C PHE A 41 1.64 -11.40 -11.97
N ASP A 42 2.09 -12.39 -12.72
CA ASP A 42 3.48 -12.87 -12.72
C ASP A 42 4.44 -12.03 -13.59
N HIS A 43 3.89 -11.09 -14.37
CA HIS A 43 4.62 -10.14 -15.21
C HIS A 43 3.82 -8.83 -15.38
N TRP A 44 4.45 -7.80 -15.96
CA TRP A 44 3.76 -6.58 -16.37
C TRP A 44 2.86 -6.89 -17.57
N LEU A 45 1.55 -6.64 -17.41
CA LEU A 45 0.58 -6.87 -18.49
C LEU A 45 0.82 -5.92 -19.67
N THR A 46 0.77 -6.46 -20.87
CA THR A 46 0.61 -5.67 -22.08
C THR A 46 -0.79 -5.02 -22.08
N ARG A 47 -1.00 -4.06 -22.98
CA ARG A 47 -2.30 -3.41 -23.12
C ARG A 47 -3.41 -4.40 -23.46
N GLU A 48 -3.13 -5.33 -24.36
CA GLU A 48 -4.08 -6.36 -24.80
C GLU A 48 -4.43 -7.31 -23.65
N GLU A 49 -3.45 -7.77 -22.88
CA GLU A 49 -3.65 -8.63 -21.70
C GLU A 49 -4.47 -7.91 -20.64
N PHE A 50 -4.17 -6.62 -20.38
CA PHE A 50 -4.92 -5.79 -19.45
C PHE A 50 -6.40 -5.68 -19.88
N GLU A 51 -6.66 -5.32 -21.13
CA GLU A 51 -8.02 -5.21 -21.66
C GLU A 51 -8.78 -6.54 -21.57
N GLN A 52 -8.14 -7.67 -21.92
CA GLN A 52 -8.73 -9.00 -21.81
C GLN A 52 -9.01 -9.38 -20.35
N TYR A 53 -8.07 -9.16 -19.46
CA TYR A 53 -8.19 -9.50 -18.04
C TYR A 53 -9.37 -8.77 -17.38
N PHE A 54 -9.52 -7.48 -17.60
CA PHE A 54 -10.61 -6.70 -16.99
C PHE A 54 -11.96 -6.89 -17.68
N THR A 55 -12.00 -7.22 -18.99
CA THR A 55 -13.24 -7.45 -19.73
C THR A 55 -13.80 -8.86 -19.51
N ASN A 56 -12.93 -9.88 -19.41
CA ASN A 56 -13.33 -11.29 -19.42
C ASN A 56 -13.21 -11.97 -18.05
N ARG A 57 -12.97 -11.21 -16.98
CA ARG A 57 -12.82 -11.77 -15.64
C ARG A 57 -14.12 -12.45 -15.18
N SER A 58 -14.03 -13.74 -14.86
CA SER A 58 -15.15 -14.47 -14.26
C SER A 58 -15.34 -14.11 -12.78
N LEU A 59 -16.52 -14.42 -12.23
CA LEU A 59 -16.79 -14.23 -10.80
C LEU A 59 -15.85 -15.06 -9.91
N ASP A 60 -15.50 -16.27 -10.34
CA ASP A 60 -14.59 -17.15 -9.61
C ASP A 60 -13.16 -16.59 -9.59
N GLN A 61 -12.68 -16.07 -10.71
CA GLN A 61 -11.40 -15.39 -10.79
C GLN A 61 -11.37 -14.15 -9.90
N GLN A 62 -12.44 -13.34 -9.89
CA GLN A 62 -12.54 -12.19 -9.01
C GLN A 62 -12.52 -12.60 -7.54
N ALA A 63 -13.25 -13.66 -7.16
CA ALA A 63 -13.29 -14.17 -5.79
C ALA A 63 -11.91 -14.67 -5.31
N ASP A 64 -11.14 -15.35 -6.19
CA ASP A 64 -9.76 -15.78 -5.87
C ASP A 64 -8.83 -14.58 -5.65
N ILE A 65 -8.92 -13.56 -6.50
CA ILE A 65 -8.13 -12.32 -6.37
C ILE A 65 -8.48 -11.60 -5.07
N ASP A 66 -9.77 -11.42 -4.80
CA ASP A 66 -10.24 -10.77 -3.57
C ASP A 66 -9.78 -11.51 -2.32
N LEU A 67 -9.77 -12.85 -2.36
CA LEU A 67 -9.26 -13.68 -1.27
C LEU A 67 -7.76 -13.45 -1.03
N ARG A 68 -6.91 -13.44 -2.08
CA ARG A 68 -5.47 -13.19 -1.96
C ARG A 68 -5.21 -11.81 -1.36
N TRP A 69 -5.87 -10.78 -1.85
CA TRP A 69 -5.78 -9.43 -1.29
C TRP A 69 -6.26 -9.36 0.15
N HIS A 70 -7.35 -10.05 0.49
CA HIS A 70 -7.83 -10.12 1.87
C HIS A 70 -6.80 -10.77 2.80
N LEU A 71 -6.22 -11.90 2.38
CA LEU A 71 -5.18 -12.61 3.14
C LEU A 71 -3.91 -11.78 3.31
N PHE A 72 -3.57 -10.93 2.35
CA PHE A 72 -2.46 -9.98 2.47
C PHE A 72 -2.79 -8.79 3.39
N HIS A 73 -3.97 -8.20 3.25
CA HIS A 73 -4.37 -7.01 3.99
C HIS A 73 -4.65 -7.28 5.48
N ARG A 74 -5.10 -8.47 5.81
CA ARG A 74 -5.46 -8.82 7.18
C ARG A 74 -4.26 -8.77 8.14
N PRO A 75 -3.12 -9.40 7.88
CA PRO A 75 -1.92 -9.26 8.73
C PRO A 75 -1.42 -7.82 8.82
N LEU A 76 -1.46 -7.05 7.73
CA LEU A 76 -1.12 -5.62 7.76
C LEU A 76 -2.01 -4.82 8.72
N ALA A 77 -3.26 -5.25 8.91
CA ALA A 77 -4.20 -4.57 9.78
C ALA A 77 -4.18 -5.06 11.23
N GLU A 78 -3.77 -6.31 11.47
CA GLU A 78 -3.84 -6.97 12.78
C GLU A 78 -2.46 -7.03 13.45
N ASP A 79 -1.39 -7.27 12.69
CA ASP A 79 -0.08 -7.63 13.23
C ASP A 79 0.97 -6.53 13.05
N VAL A 80 0.71 -5.54 12.19
CA VAL A 80 1.69 -4.51 11.83
C VAL A 80 1.13 -3.11 12.09
N SER A 81 1.97 -2.23 12.64
CA SER A 81 1.59 -0.82 12.82
C SER A 81 1.62 -0.09 11.48
N CYS A 82 0.44 0.27 10.96
CA CYS A 82 0.29 1.04 9.74
C CYS A 82 -0.34 2.39 10.02
N TYR A 83 0.17 3.43 9.35
CA TYR A 83 -0.39 4.78 9.50
C TYR A 83 -0.67 5.38 8.13
N GLN A 84 -1.91 5.84 7.92
CA GLN A 84 -2.25 6.64 6.74
C GLN A 84 -1.53 7.99 6.83
N TYR A 85 -0.87 8.41 5.74
CA TYR A 85 -0.39 9.77 5.63
C TYR A 85 -1.16 10.57 4.60
N LYS A 86 -1.29 11.87 4.84
CA LYS A 86 -1.96 12.82 3.95
C LYS A 86 -1.30 14.19 4.07
N TYR A 87 -1.33 14.94 2.96
CA TYR A 87 -0.95 16.35 2.97
C TYR A 87 -2.19 17.23 3.17
N ARG A 88 -2.15 18.09 4.19
CA ARG A 88 -3.17 19.15 4.37
C ARG A 88 -2.88 20.38 3.52
N SER A 89 -1.59 20.62 3.22
CA SER A 89 -1.07 21.65 2.34
C SER A 89 0.25 21.15 1.77
N VAL A 90 0.90 21.88 0.90
CA VAL A 90 2.18 21.49 0.26
C VAL A 90 3.24 21.03 1.26
N SER A 91 3.25 21.61 2.46
CA SER A 91 4.27 21.33 3.49
C SER A 91 3.72 20.72 4.79
N ARG A 92 2.43 20.39 4.86
CA ARG A 92 1.82 19.90 6.10
C ARG A 92 1.41 18.42 6.00
N LEU A 93 2.37 17.55 6.21
CA LEU A 93 2.17 16.12 6.35
C LEU A 93 1.49 15.77 7.69
N ILE A 94 0.47 14.94 7.64
CA ILE A 94 -0.23 14.42 8.81
C ILE A 94 -0.34 12.90 8.72
N PHE A 95 -0.21 12.24 9.88
CA PHE A 95 -0.41 10.80 10.01
C PHE A 95 -1.68 10.50 10.80
N LYS A 96 -2.30 9.38 10.46
CA LYS A 96 -3.52 8.87 11.10
C LYS A 96 -3.39 7.38 11.31
N GLU A 97 -3.85 6.91 12.46
CA GLU A 97 -3.92 5.48 12.77
C GLU A 97 -5.29 4.89 12.43
N PRO A 98 -5.37 3.59 12.09
CA PRO A 98 -6.65 2.90 11.96
C PRO A 98 -7.44 2.94 13.28
N ARG A 99 -8.77 3.06 13.19
CA ARG A 99 -9.63 2.99 14.39
C ARG A 99 -9.81 1.57 14.89
N ASN A 100 -9.91 0.63 13.98
CA ASN A 100 -9.92 -0.81 14.25
C ASN A 100 -9.53 -1.58 12.96
N SER A 101 -9.15 -2.84 13.13
CA SER A 101 -8.66 -3.70 12.05
C SER A 101 -9.74 -3.96 10.99
N SER A 102 -10.99 -4.20 11.36
CA SER A 102 -12.07 -4.51 10.40
C SER A 102 -12.35 -3.34 9.44
N LEU A 103 -12.41 -2.10 9.95
CA LEU A 103 -12.57 -0.91 9.12
C LEU A 103 -11.34 -0.66 8.24
N PHE A 104 -10.16 -1.00 8.74
CA PHE A 104 -8.93 -0.86 8.00
C PHE A 104 -8.83 -1.87 6.85
N VAL A 105 -9.07 -3.17 7.10
CA VAL A 105 -9.13 -4.20 6.05
C VAL A 105 -10.15 -3.82 4.98
N ARG A 106 -11.35 -3.42 5.39
CA ARG A 106 -12.38 -2.97 4.45
C ARG A 106 -11.95 -1.76 3.61
N ARG A 107 -11.10 -0.88 4.15
CA ARG A 107 -10.58 0.29 3.39
C ARG A 107 -9.46 -0.14 2.45
N LEU A 108 -8.59 -1.07 2.85
CA LEU A 108 -7.53 -1.66 2.03
C LEU A 108 -8.11 -2.46 0.85
N SER A 109 -9.20 -3.20 1.06
CA SER A 109 -9.85 -4.02 0.03
C SER A 109 -10.59 -3.22 -1.04
N ARG A 110 -10.71 -1.89 -0.89
CA ARG A 110 -11.29 -1.02 -1.91
C ARG A 110 -10.18 -0.44 -2.77
N PHE A 111 -10.02 -0.98 -3.96
CA PHE A 111 -9.18 -0.33 -4.97
C PHE A 111 -9.82 1.00 -5.37
N SER A 112 -9.04 2.03 -5.36
CA SER A 112 -9.50 3.37 -5.71
C SER A 112 -9.55 3.51 -7.23
N VAL A 113 -10.59 4.16 -7.72
CA VAL A 113 -10.75 4.43 -9.16
C VAL A 113 -9.92 5.65 -9.59
N THR A 114 -9.40 6.42 -8.63
CA THR A 114 -8.60 7.64 -8.88
C THR A 114 -7.43 7.73 -7.91
N ASP A 115 -6.29 8.27 -8.37
CA ASP A 115 -5.11 8.51 -7.53
C ASP A 115 -5.41 9.41 -6.31
N ALA A 116 -6.40 10.30 -6.44
CA ALA A 116 -6.80 11.20 -5.35
C ALA A 116 -7.35 10.46 -4.12
N ASP A 117 -7.94 9.29 -4.32
CA ASP A 117 -8.53 8.46 -3.27
C ASP A 117 -7.65 7.26 -2.87
N ALA A 118 -6.50 7.07 -3.52
CA ALA A 118 -5.57 6.01 -3.22
C ALA A 118 -5.14 6.05 -1.76
N LEU A 119 -5.17 4.90 -1.10
CA LEU A 119 -4.71 4.78 0.27
C LEU A 119 -3.19 4.75 0.29
N GLN A 120 -2.60 5.68 1.03
CA GLN A 120 -1.15 5.80 1.23
C GLN A 120 -0.84 5.53 2.69
N LEU A 121 0.04 4.55 2.95
CA LEU A 121 0.40 4.12 4.29
C LEU A 121 1.92 4.17 4.46
N VAL A 122 2.35 4.50 5.67
CA VAL A 122 3.70 4.20 6.15
C VAL A 122 3.64 2.98 7.06
N ILE A 123 4.65 2.12 6.96
CA ILE A 123 4.80 0.89 7.73
C ILE A 123 6.16 0.96 8.44
N PRO A 124 6.22 1.52 9.68
CA PRO A 124 7.47 1.79 10.39
C PRO A 124 8.35 0.57 10.61
N GLU A 125 7.75 -0.58 10.89
CA GLU A 125 8.47 -1.83 11.10
C GLU A 125 9.36 -2.21 9.92
N TYR A 126 8.89 -1.94 8.70
CA TYR A 126 9.61 -2.24 7.46
C TYR A 126 10.29 -1.02 6.84
N ARG A 127 10.17 0.16 7.45
CA ARG A 127 10.61 1.44 6.86
C ARG A 127 10.14 1.59 5.42
N ALA A 128 8.86 1.30 5.21
CA ALA A 128 8.26 1.22 3.90
C ALA A 128 7.06 2.15 3.76
N VAL A 129 6.77 2.50 2.51
CA VAL A 129 5.58 3.25 2.09
C VAL A 129 4.78 2.37 1.14
N PHE A 130 3.54 2.09 1.50
CA PHE A 130 2.60 1.35 0.68
C PHE A 130 1.61 2.32 0.02
N VAL A 131 1.47 2.21 -1.28
CA VAL A 131 0.53 3.01 -2.07
C VAL A 131 -0.42 2.09 -2.81
N GLN A 132 -1.71 2.21 -2.50
CA GLN A 132 -2.76 1.44 -3.15
C GLN A 132 -2.93 1.89 -4.61
N GLY A 133 -2.91 0.95 -5.54
CA GLY A 133 -3.24 1.17 -6.94
C GLY A 133 -4.71 0.94 -7.25
N TYR A 134 -5.05 0.85 -8.53
CA TYR A 134 -6.43 0.73 -9.04
C TYR A 134 -6.67 -0.52 -9.92
N ASP A 135 -5.62 -1.25 -10.27
CA ASP A 135 -5.61 -2.33 -11.26
C ASP A 135 -5.10 -3.65 -10.66
N ASP A 136 -5.54 -4.00 -9.48
CA ASP A 136 -5.05 -5.13 -8.69
C ASP A 136 -3.51 -5.10 -8.49
N THR A 137 -2.95 -3.89 -8.45
CA THR A 137 -1.53 -3.64 -8.25
C THR A 137 -1.34 -2.53 -7.20
N CYS A 138 -0.44 -2.74 -6.26
CA CYS A 138 -0.05 -1.75 -5.26
C CYS A 138 1.45 -1.52 -5.35
N SER A 139 1.92 -0.33 -4.97
CA SER A 139 3.35 -0.03 -4.93
C SER A 139 3.87 -0.09 -3.50
N LEU A 140 5.02 -0.70 -3.30
CA LEU A 140 5.76 -0.73 -2.05
C LEU A 140 7.12 -0.07 -2.25
N TYR A 141 7.32 1.09 -1.63
CA TYR A 141 8.58 1.83 -1.63
C TYR A 141 9.32 1.55 -0.32
N PHE A 142 10.65 1.41 -0.38
CA PHE A 142 11.50 1.13 0.77
C PHE A 142 12.94 1.58 0.55
N GLU A 143 13.62 1.96 1.63
CA GLU A 143 15.04 2.37 1.58
C GLU A 143 15.96 1.15 1.45
N CYS A 144 15.62 0.05 2.13
CA CYS A 144 16.47 -1.14 2.21
C CYS A 144 15.64 -2.41 1.99
N ARG A 145 16.06 -3.24 1.02
CA ARG A 145 15.36 -4.49 0.68
C ARG A 145 15.35 -5.50 1.83
N GLU A 146 16.37 -5.49 2.68
CA GLU A 146 16.45 -6.39 3.83
C GLU A 146 15.30 -6.15 4.83
N SER A 147 14.93 -4.88 5.05
CA SER A 147 13.85 -4.53 5.97
C SER A 147 12.48 -5.06 5.54
N VAL A 148 12.24 -5.20 4.23
CA VAL A 148 10.96 -5.65 3.67
C VAL A 148 10.95 -7.12 3.27
N LYS A 149 12.07 -7.84 3.38
CA LYS A 149 12.15 -9.28 3.05
C LYS A 149 11.05 -10.13 3.68
N PRO A 150 10.73 -9.99 4.97
CA PRO A 150 9.66 -10.77 5.59
C PRO A 150 8.31 -10.53 4.88
N LEU A 151 7.98 -9.27 4.61
CA LEU A 151 6.76 -8.90 3.91
C LEU A 151 6.71 -9.46 2.48
N LEU A 152 7.80 -9.33 1.72
CA LEU A 152 7.90 -9.87 0.36
C LEU A 152 7.77 -11.41 0.34
N HIS A 153 8.27 -12.08 1.36
CA HIS A 153 8.14 -13.53 1.49
C HIS A 153 6.68 -13.95 1.73
N GLU A 154 5.96 -13.26 2.63
CA GLU A 154 4.53 -13.53 2.87
C GLU A 154 3.68 -13.27 1.63
N ILE A 155 3.94 -12.20 0.86
CA ILE A 155 3.27 -11.93 -0.42
C ILE A 155 3.38 -13.13 -1.37
N ARG A 156 4.58 -13.68 -1.51
CA ARG A 156 4.81 -14.85 -2.38
C ARG A 156 4.11 -16.12 -1.91
N LYS A 157 4.03 -16.36 -0.60
CA LYS A 157 3.28 -17.49 -0.03
C LYS A 157 1.80 -17.44 -0.35
N LEU A 158 1.24 -16.24 -0.54
CA LEU A 158 -0.16 -16.05 -0.92
C LEU A 158 -0.40 -16.23 -2.42
N GLY A 159 0.61 -16.64 -3.20
CA GLY A 159 0.51 -16.75 -4.65
C GLY A 159 0.39 -15.40 -5.35
N MET A 160 0.90 -14.33 -4.70
CA MET A 160 1.03 -13.01 -5.29
C MET A 160 2.47 -12.77 -5.73
N TYR A 161 2.68 -11.78 -6.56
CA TYR A 161 3.97 -11.49 -7.18
C TYR A 161 4.48 -10.11 -6.77
N THR A 162 5.79 -9.96 -6.85
CA THR A 162 6.46 -8.67 -6.66
C THR A 162 7.28 -8.37 -7.91
N LEU A 163 6.84 -7.37 -8.67
CA LEU A 163 7.49 -6.97 -9.91
C LEU A 163 8.34 -5.73 -9.66
N GLU A 164 9.58 -5.73 -10.15
CA GLU A 164 10.43 -4.53 -10.10
C GLU A 164 9.81 -3.45 -11.01
N ARG A 165 9.85 -2.20 -10.56
CA ARG A 165 9.43 -1.07 -11.39
C ARG A 165 10.54 -0.79 -12.42
N ILE A 166 10.19 -0.85 -13.69
CA ILE A 166 11.08 -0.52 -14.81
C ILE A 166 11.19 0.99 -14.94
#